data_db98bc2c13d7f820eae11e48bca5665e
#
_entry.id   db98bc2c13d7f820eae11e48bca5665e
#
_cell.length_a   1.000
_cell.length_b   1.000
_cell.length_c   1.000
_cell.angle_alpha   90.00
_cell.angle_beta   90.00
_cell.angle_gamma   90.00
#
_symmetry.space_group_name_H-M   'P 1'
#
loop_
_entity.id
_entity.type
_entity.pdbx_description
1 polymer ?
#
loop_
_entity_poly.entity_id
_entity_poly.type
_entity_poly.pdbx_seq_one_letter_code
_entity_poly.pdbx_strand_id
1 'polypeptide(L)'
;MTEPTSNPFVEFLKKYKGNPVLFCQNVLGVEPDEWQKELMQAIADGERKISVRSAHGVGKSSVASWIMLHTLLTNYDCKVIVTAPTSSQLFDALFAELSRWIKEMPQSLQDLVDVKSDRVVLKARPNEVFISARTSRKETPEALAGIHSNGKVMLVVDEASGVPEEVFESAAGSMSGDNVHTILLGNPTRNSGLFFDTHHRLSGSWKTFHISAFDSPRVSKEFIEEMAMRYGEDSPAYKVRVKGEFAEEADDGVISIGLVSSAINRDVPIDNTQDTYWALDVARHGDDSSVLVKRRGNVIFDIKTFKKLNLMELTGRINAENDSTEPHLRPVEIYVDSIGMGWGVIDALNGVARISAVGINVAETASMSGTYMNLRAELWFK
;
A
#
# COMPACT_ATOMS: atom_id res chain seq x y z
N MET A 1 -27.23 -25.60 -49.43
CA MET A 1 -27.33 -25.30 -47.98
C MET A 1 -26.09 -24.49 -47.63
N THR A 2 -26.27 -23.17 -47.50
CA THR A 2 -25.19 -22.28 -46.99
C THR A 2 -25.01 -22.60 -45.52
N GLU A 3 -23.78 -23.01 -45.12
CA GLU A 3 -23.42 -23.15 -43.69
C GLU A 3 -23.87 -21.87 -42.95
N PRO A 4 -24.44 -22.01 -41.76
CA PRO A 4 -24.77 -20.85 -40.97
C PRO A 4 -23.47 -20.06 -40.69
N THR A 5 -23.36 -18.85 -41.24
CA THR A 5 -22.23 -17.95 -41.00
C THR A 5 -22.17 -17.72 -39.49
N SER A 6 -21.10 -18.24 -38.89
CA SER A 6 -20.87 -18.09 -37.43
C SER A 6 -20.85 -16.57 -37.10
N ASN A 7 -21.47 -16.20 -35.99
CA ASN A 7 -21.48 -14.81 -35.56
C ASN A 7 -20.05 -14.35 -35.31
N PRO A 8 -19.52 -13.30 -36.00
CA PRO A 8 -18.13 -12.84 -35.84
C PRO A 8 -17.74 -12.54 -34.40
N PHE A 9 -18.68 -12.08 -33.59
CA PHE A 9 -18.45 -11.82 -32.17
C PHE A 9 -18.23 -13.11 -31.36
N VAL A 10 -18.98 -14.16 -31.68
CA VAL A 10 -18.79 -15.47 -31.05
C VAL A 10 -17.43 -16.06 -31.39
N GLU A 11 -16.98 -15.92 -32.64
CA GLU A 11 -15.64 -16.36 -33.07
C GLU A 11 -14.53 -15.54 -32.37
N PHE A 12 -14.74 -14.23 -32.22
CA PHE A 12 -13.82 -13.36 -31.46
C PHE A 12 -13.69 -13.84 -30.01
N LEU A 13 -14.80 -14.10 -29.32
CA LEU A 13 -14.79 -14.59 -27.95
C LEU A 13 -14.13 -15.95 -27.83
N LYS A 14 -14.43 -16.90 -28.70
CA LYS A 14 -13.78 -18.21 -28.68
C LYS A 14 -12.27 -18.11 -28.83
N LYS A 15 -11.79 -17.19 -29.67
CA LYS A 15 -10.37 -17.05 -29.97
C LYS A 15 -9.62 -16.36 -28.86
N TYR A 16 -10.20 -15.31 -28.23
CA TYR A 16 -9.44 -14.40 -27.37
C TYR A 16 -9.77 -14.48 -25.88
N LYS A 17 -10.94 -14.94 -25.47
CA LYS A 17 -11.40 -14.90 -24.08
C LYS A 17 -10.42 -15.57 -23.11
N GLY A 18 -9.87 -16.73 -23.45
CA GLY A 18 -8.86 -17.45 -22.66
C GLY A 18 -7.42 -17.18 -23.08
N ASN A 19 -7.18 -16.29 -24.06
CA ASN A 19 -5.87 -16.08 -24.67
C ASN A 19 -5.51 -14.59 -24.74
N PRO A 20 -5.25 -13.93 -23.60
CA PRO A 20 -4.94 -12.50 -23.58
C PRO A 20 -3.64 -12.15 -24.32
N VAL A 21 -2.66 -13.03 -24.34
CA VAL A 21 -1.42 -12.85 -25.10
C VAL A 21 -1.72 -12.79 -26.61
N LEU A 22 -2.52 -13.74 -27.12
CA LEU A 22 -2.94 -13.77 -28.51
C LEU A 22 -3.78 -12.53 -28.89
N PHE A 23 -4.57 -12.01 -27.94
CA PHE A 23 -5.28 -10.74 -28.11
C PHE A 23 -4.28 -9.56 -28.30
N CYS A 24 -3.25 -9.48 -27.50
CA CYS A 24 -2.22 -8.44 -27.65
C CYS A 24 -1.53 -8.53 -29.03
N GLN A 25 -1.13 -9.72 -29.43
CA GLN A 25 -0.45 -9.94 -30.72
C GLN A 25 -1.32 -9.60 -31.91
N ASN A 26 -2.57 -10.07 -31.94
CA ASN A 26 -3.43 -9.99 -33.12
C ASN A 26 -4.32 -8.73 -33.18
N VAL A 27 -4.69 -8.19 -32.01
CA VAL A 27 -5.63 -7.05 -31.93
C VAL A 27 -4.88 -5.74 -31.69
N LEU A 28 -3.85 -5.78 -30.82
CA LEU A 28 -3.08 -4.58 -30.49
C LEU A 28 -1.75 -4.51 -31.28
N GLY A 29 -1.36 -5.57 -31.99
CA GLY A 29 -0.14 -5.60 -32.79
C GLY A 29 1.14 -5.51 -31.95
N VAL A 30 1.10 -5.96 -30.69
CA VAL A 30 2.24 -5.85 -29.78
C VAL A 30 2.65 -7.22 -29.26
N GLU A 31 3.97 -7.44 -29.14
CA GLU A 31 4.53 -8.61 -28.47
C GLU A 31 4.81 -8.27 -27.01
N PRO A 32 4.08 -8.86 -26.04
CA PRO A 32 4.34 -8.64 -24.62
C PRO A 32 5.67 -9.25 -24.18
N ASP A 33 6.32 -8.63 -23.19
CA ASP A 33 7.49 -9.19 -22.50
C ASP A 33 7.10 -10.46 -21.73
N GLU A 34 8.05 -11.33 -21.40
CA GLU A 34 7.74 -12.63 -20.75
C GLU A 34 6.96 -12.46 -19.44
N TRP A 35 7.37 -11.54 -18.58
CA TRP A 35 6.66 -11.26 -17.33
C TRP A 35 5.21 -10.77 -17.57
N GLN A 36 4.97 -10.02 -18.66
CA GLN A 36 3.64 -9.55 -19.04
C GLN A 36 2.77 -10.70 -19.52
N LYS A 37 3.36 -11.67 -20.28
CA LYS A 37 2.68 -12.90 -20.69
C LYS A 37 2.29 -13.74 -19.48
N GLU A 38 3.20 -13.95 -18.54
CA GLU A 38 2.95 -14.67 -17.29
C GLU A 38 1.84 -14.04 -16.45
N LEU A 39 1.87 -12.70 -16.31
CA LEU A 39 0.82 -11.94 -15.60
C LEU A 39 -0.55 -12.13 -16.26
N MET A 40 -0.63 -11.94 -17.57
CA MET A 40 -1.88 -12.08 -18.32
C MET A 40 -2.40 -13.52 -18.29
N GLN A 41 -1.52 -14.51 -18.37
CA GLN A 41 -1.88 -15.91 -18.26
C GLN A 41 -2.41 -16.26 -16.87
N ALA A 42 -1.80 -15.77 -15.80
CA ALA A 42 -2.28 -15.96 -14.44
C ALA A 42 -3.74 -15.45 -14.27
N ILE A 43 -4.06 -14.29 -14.87
CA ILE A 43 -5.44 -13.77 -14.87
C ILE A 43 -6.40 -14.68 -15.65
N ALA A 44 -5.95 -15.20 -16.81
CA ALA A 44 -6.74 -16.11 -17.64
C ALA A 44 -6.98 -17.46 -16.94
N ASP A 45 -6.02 -17.93 -16.15
CA ASP A 45 -6.08 -19.16 -15.36
C ASP A 45 -6.93 -19.01 -14.08
N GLY A 46 -7.41 -17.78 -13.80
CA GLY A 46 -8.35 -17.53 -12.71
C GLY A 46 -7.74 -16.95 -11.43
N GLU A 47 -6.47 -16.55 -11.45
CA GLU A 47 -5.88 -15.84 -10.31
C GLU A 47 -6.63 -14.51 -10.08
N ARG A 48 -7.11 -14.32 -8.85
CA ARG A 48 -7.97 -13.18 -8.51
C ARG A 48 -7.26 -12.05 -7.77
N LYS A 49 -6.16 -12.35 -7.10
CA LYS A 49 -5.38 -11.40 -6.30
C LYS A 49 -3.95 -11.41 -6.78
N ILE A 50 -3.57 -10.37 -7.53
CA ILE A 50 -2.25 -10.27 -8.15
C ILE A 50 -1.58 -8.98 -7.69
N SER A 51 -0.31 -9.06 -7.32
CA SER A 51 0.51 -7.92 -6.93
C SER A 51 1.85 -7.95 -7.64
N VAL A 52 2.16 -6.87 -8.36
CA VAL A 52 3.38 -6.73 -9.17
C VAL A 52 4.21 -5.59 -8.64
N ARG A 53 5.32 -5.88 -7.99
CA ARG A 53 6.35 -4.89 -7.69
C ARG A 53 7.38 -4.85 -8.80
N SER A 54 7.78 -3.67 -9.22
CA SER A 54 8.71 -3.58 -10.32
C SER A 54 9.59 -2.34 -10.33
N ALA A 55 10.66 -2.39 -11.13
CA ALA A 55 11.46 -1.25 -11.52
C ALA A 55 10.68 -0.22 -12.34
N HIS A 56 11.28 0.94 -12.60
CA HIS A 56 10.75 1.95 -13.50
C HIS A 56 10.89 1.50 -14.97
N GLY A 57 9.97 1.95 -15.84
CA GLY A 57 10.09 1.79 -17.29
C GLY A 57 9.81 0.38 -17.84
N VAL A 58 9.45 -0.59 -17.04
CA VAL A 58 9.23 -2.00 -17.46
C VAL A 58 7.90 -2.25 -18.19
N GLY A 59 7.04 -1.23 -18.38
CA GLY A 59 5.79 -1.37 -19.14
C GLY A 59 4.56 -1.74 -18.30
N LYS A 60 4.49 -1.36 -17.01
CA LYS A 60 3.32 -1.57 -16.13
C LYS A 60 2.02 -1.04 -16.72
N SER A 61 1.99 0.25 -17.08
CA SER A 61 0.77 0.91 -17.56
C SER A 61 0.30 0.35 -18.89
N SER A 62 1.21 -0.13 -19.75
CA SER A 62 0.87 -0.79 -21.01
C SER A 62 0.17 -2.12 -20.75
N VAL A 63 0.73 -3.02 -19.92
CA VAL A 63 0.09 -4.30 -19.61
C VAL A 63 -1.23 -4.12 -18.87
N ALA A 64 -1.33 -3.13 -17.97
CA ALA A 64 -2.60 -2.78 -17.33
C ALA A 64 -3.67 -2.40 -18.37
N SER A 65 -3.31 -1.56 -19.34
CA SER A 65 -4.20 -1.17 -20.44
C SER A 65 -4.64 -2.36 -21.29
N TRP A 66 -3.74 -3.28 -21.61
CA TRP A 66 -4.07 -4.48 -22.39
C TRP A 66 -5.02 -5.42 -21.64
N ILE A 67 -4.78 -5.63 -20.35
CA ILE A 67 -5.66 -6.44 -19.48
C ILE A 67 -7.06 -5.82 -19.39
N MET A 68 -7.14 -4.50 -19.23
CA MET A 68 -8.40 -3.78 -19.19
C MET A 68 -9.17 -3.89 -20.51
N LEU A 69 -8.51 -3.69 -21.66
CA LEU A 69 -9.13 -3.82 -23.00
C LEU A 69 -9.55 -5.25 -23.30
N HIS A 70 -8.70 -6.22 -23.01
CA HIS A 70 -9.06 -7.63 -23.14
C HIS A 70 -10.29 -7.95 -22.30
N THR A 71 -10.34 -7.51 -21.04
CA THR A 71 -11.50 -7.73 -20.15
C THR A 71 -12.76 -7.07 -20.70
N LEU A 72 -12.68 -5.82 -21.15
CA LEU A 72 -13.82 -5.07 -21.72
C LEU A 72 -14.43 -5.76 -22.94
N LEU A 73 -13.56 -6.27 -23.85
CA LEU A 73 -14.01 -6.81 -25.15
C LEU A 73 -14.35 -8.30 -25.10
N THR A 74 -13.93 -9.04 -24.07
CA THR A 74 -14.15 -10.49 -24.00
C THR A 74 -15.16 -10.94 -22.95
N ASN A 75 -15.74 -10.00 -22.17
CA ASN A 75 -16.76 -10.33 -21.18
C ASN A 75 -18.09 -9.64 -21.51
N TYR A 76 -19.17 -10.39 -21.40
CA TYR A 76 -20.52 -9.92 -21.69
C TYR A 76 -21.05 -8.91 -20.65
N ASP A 77 -20.61 -9.04 -19.41
CA ASP A 77 -20.89 -8.14 -18.27
C ASP A 77 -19.61 -7.99 -17.48
N CYS A 78 -19.05 -6.78 -17.46
CA CYS A 78 -17.85 -6.52 -16.69
C CYS A 78 -17.73 -5.04 -16.29
N LYS A 79 -17.24 -4.81 -15.10
CA LYS A 79 -16.91 -3.48 -14.61
C LYS A 79 -15.44 -3.46 -14.19
N VAL A 80 -14.66 -2.68 -14.90
CA VAL A 80 -13.25 -2.46 -14.59
C VAL A 80 -13.12 -1.09 -13.94
N ILE A 81 -12.58 -1.05 -12.74
CA ILE A 81 -12.27 0.19 -12.05
C ILE A 81 -10.76 0.32 -12.02
N VAL A 82 -10.29 1.49 -12.39
CA VAL A 82 -8.87 1.79 -12.34
C VAL A 82 -8.63 3.02 -11.47
N THR A 83 -7.57 2.95 -10.66
CA THR A 83 -7.18 4.03 -9.76
C THR A 83 -5.67 4.18 -9.67
N ALA A 84 -5.23 5.36 -9.22
CA ALA A 84 -3.85 5.68 -8.91
C ALA A 84 -3.82 6.74 -7.79
N PRO A 85 -2.68 6.95 -7.09
CA PRO A 85 -2.58 7.90 -5.98
C PRO A 85 -2.94 9.34 -6.34
N THR A 86 -2.65 9.77 -7.56
CA THR A 86 -2.90 11.13 -8.02
C THR A 86 -3.73 11.16 -9.30
N SER A 87 -4.48 12.26 -9.50
CA SER A 87 -5.25 12.46 -10.73
C SER A 87 -4.34 12.50 -11.98
N SER A 88 -3.15 13.07 -11.87
CA SER A 88 -2.20 13.11 -12.98
C SER A 88 -1.72 11.71 -13.37
N GLN A 89 -1.32 10.87 -12.41
CA GLN A 89 -0.96 9.48 -12.69
C GLN A 89 -2.12 8.69 -13.30
N LEU A 90 -3.34 8.91 -12.81
CA LEU A 90 -4.52 8.23 -13.30
C LEU A 90 -4.90 8.66 -14.72
N PHE A 91 -5.07 9.96 -14.96
CA PHE A 91 -5.62 10.46 -16.22
C PHE A 91 -4.54 10.76 -17.27
N ASP A 92 -3.45 11.43 -16.89
CA ASP A 92 -2.42 11.86 -17.85
C ASP A 92 -1.45 10.74 -18.21
N ALA A 93 -1.31 9.71 -17.36
CA ALA A 93 -0.46 8.56 -17.64
C ALA A 93 -1.28 7.32 -18.03
N LEU A 94 -2.00 6.70 -17.07
CA LEU A 94 -2.62 5.39 -17.30
C LEU A 94 -3.81 5.45 -18.24
N PHE A 95 -4.74 6.42 -18.05
CA PHE A 95 -5.93 6.54 -18.91
C PHE A 95 -5.57 7.05 -20.31
N ALA A 96 -4.54 7.89 -20.43
CA ALA A 96 -3.98 8.30 -21.71
C ALA A 96 -3.36 7.12 -22.45
N GLU A 97 -2.61 6.24 -21.75
CA GLU A 97 -2.05 5.00 -22.30
C GLU A 97 -3.16 4.06 -22.78
N LEU A 98 -4.22 3.87 -22.00
CA LEU A 98 -5.40 3.10 -22.39
C LEU A 98 -6.03 3.65 -23.66
N SER A 99 -6.20 4.98 -23.72
CA SER A 99 -6.76 5.67 -24.89
C SER A 99 -5.88 5.53 -26.13
N ARG A 100 -4.57 5.51 -25.97
CA ARG A 100 -3.62 5.25 -27.05
C ARG A 100 -3.81 3.84 -27.62
N TRP A 101 -3.89 2.82 -26.76
CA TRP A 101 -4.09 1.44 -27.20
C TRP A 101 -5.45 1.21 -27.89
N ILE A 102 -6.50 1.95 -27.51
CA ILE A 102 -7.78 1.91 -28.22
C ILE A 102 -7.61 2.35 -29.67
N LYS A 103 -6.79 3.37 -29.93
CA LYS A 103 -6.53 3.87 -31.31
C LYS A 103 -5.68 2.92 -32.15
N GLU A 104 -4.93 2.03 -31.50
CA GLU A 104 -4.13 1.00 -32.19
C GLU A 104 -4.98 -0.24 -32.57
N MET A 105 -6.18 -0.41 -32.00
CA MET A 105 -7.07 -1.52 -32.37
C MET A 105 -7.59 -1.37 -33.81
N PRO A 106 -7.99 -2.49 -34.46
CA PRO A 106 -8.75 -2.45 -35.71
C PRO A 106 -9.98 -1.54 -35.61
N GLN A 107 -10.30 -0.76 -36.65
CA GLN A 107 -11.40 0.20 -36.69
C GLN A 107 -12.74 -0.43 -36.26
N SER A 108 -13.00 -1.66 -36.66
CA SER A 108 -14.22 -2.39 -36.27
C SER A 108 -14.39 -2.60 -34.75
N LEU A 109 -13.28 -2.68 -34.01
CA LEU A 109 -13.31 -2.75 -32.55
C LEU A 109 -13.35 -1.36 -31.90
N GLN A 110 -12.66 -0.37 -32.49
CA GLN A 110 -12.78 1.02 -32.04
C GLN A 110 -14.21 1.52 -32.12
N ASP A 111 -14.95 1.16 -33.18
CA ASP A 111 -16.35 1.54 -33.38
C ASP A 111 -17.30 0.97 -32.31
N LEU A 112 -16.91 -0.09 -31.62
CA LEU A 112 -17.70 -0.70 -30.53
C LEU A 112 -17.59 0.05 -29.22
N VAL A 113 -16.55 0.86 -29.02
CA VAL A 113 -16.29 1.55 -27.75
C VAL A 113 -16.52 3.06 -27.86
N ASP A 114 -16.84 3.68 -26.73
CA ASP A 114 -16.93 5.14 -26.58
C ASP A 114 -16.00 5.57 -25.45
N VAL A 115 -15.10 6.50 -25.75
CA VAL A 115 -14.08 7.00 -24.82
C VAL A 115 -14.52 8.36 -24.29
N LYS A 116 -14.81 8.44 -23.00
CA LYS A 116 -15.15 9.67 -22.27
C LYS A 116 -13.97 10.14 -21.43
N SER A 117 -14.11 11.26 -20.75
CA SER A 117 -13.03 11.84 -19.92
C SER A 117 -12.56 10.92 -18.79
N ASP A 118 -13.45 10.12 -18.20
CA ASP A 118 -13.21 9.27 -17.03
C ASP A 118 -13.65 7.81 -17.23
N ARG A 119 -14.13 7.48 -18.44
CA ARG A 119 -14.75 6.18 -18.70
C ARG A 119 -14.57 5.74 -20.16
N VAL A 120 -14.33 4.44 -20.34
CA VAL A 120 -14.46 3.76 -21.63
C VAL A 120 -15.62 2.79 -21.53
N VAL A 121 -16.58 2.87 -22.44
CA VAL A 121 -17.79 2.03 -22.40
C VAL A 121 -17.96 1.25 -23.69
N LEU A 122 -18.54 0.06 -23.60
CA LEU A 122 -19.01 -0.68 -24.78
C LEU A 122 -20.37 -0.07 -25.19
N LYS A 123 -20.45 0.51 -26.40
CA LYS A 123 -21.65 1.25 -26.88
C LYS A 123 -22.96 0.47 -26.79
N ALA A 124 -22.88 -0.85 -27.02
CA ALA A 124 -24.06 -1.72 -26.96
C ALA A 124 -24.58 -1.93 -25.52
N ARG A 125 -23.74 -1.74 -24.48
CA ARG A 125 -24.04 -2.00 -23.06
C ARG A 125 -23.30 -1.03 -22.12
N PRO A 126 -23.53 0.27 -22.22
CA PRO A 126 -22.70 1.29 -21.59
C PRO A 126 -22.75 1.30 -20.04
N ASN A 127 -23.81 0.73 -19.45
CA ASN A 127 -23.98 0.67 -18.00
C ASN A 127 -23.45 -0.63 -17.37
N GLU A 128 -23.31 -1.69 -18.16
CA GLU A 128 -22.90 -3.01 -17.71
C GLU A 128 -21.44 -3.36 -18.07
N VAL A 129 -20.92 -2.74 -19.16
CA VAL A 129 -19.60 -3.06 -19.69
C VAL A 129 -18.78 -1.79 -19.86
N PHE A 130 -17.90 -1.54 -18.89
CA PHE A 130 -17.10 -0.32 -18.90
C PHE A 130 -15.78 -0.44 -18.11
N ILE A 131 -14.86 0.47 -18.42
CA ILE A 131 -13.69 0.82 -17.62
C ILE A 131 -13.94 2.22 -17.05
N SER A 132 -13.80 2.44 -15.75
CA SER A 132 -13.98 3.75 -15.10
C SER A 132 -12.73 4.12 -14.30
N ALA A 133 -12.19 5.30 -14.58
CA ALA A 133 -11.11 5.90 -13.82
C ALA A 133 -11.68 6.62 -12.60
N ARG A 134 -11.20 6.29 -11.41
CA ARG A 134 -11.64 6.88 -10.14
C ARG A 134 -10.43 7.26 -9.31
N THR A 135 -10.35 8.49 -8.86
CA THR A 135 -9.25 8.94 -7.98
C THR A 135 -9.36 8.30 -6.60
N SER A 136 -8.23 7.89 -6.05
CA SER A 136 -8.14 7.37 -4.68
C SER A 136 -7.56 8.46 -3.78
N ARG A 137 -8.39 9.00 -2.87
CA ARG A 137 -7.97 10.01 -1.90
C ARG A 137 -8.40 9.58 -0.51
N LYS A 138 -7.59 9.94 0.49
CA LYS A 138 -7.90 9.67 1.89
C LYS A 138 -9.20 10.33 2.34
N GLU A 139 -9.50 11.51 1.79
CA GLU A 139 -10.69 12.31 2.09
C GLU A 139 -11.99 11.76 1.45
N THR A 140 -11.85 10.91 0.42
CA THR A 140 -12.98 10.31 -0.31
C THR A 140 -12.72 8.85 -0.63
N PRO A 141 -12.46 8.00 0.38
CA PRO A 141 -12.08 6.60 0.17
C PRO A 141 -13.21 5.78 -0.50
N GLU A 142 -14.48 6.16 -0.27
CA GLU A 142 -15.67 5.51 -0.83
C GLU A 142 -15.80 5.63 -2.34
N ALA A 143 -14.93 6.38 -3.02
CA ALA A 143 -14.93 6.46 -4.48
C ALA A 143 -14.80 5.09 -5.17
N LEU A 144 -14.20 4.09 -4.50
CA LEU A 144 -14.08 2.71 -4.98
C LEU A 144 -15.18 1.77 -4.43
N ALA A 145 -16.06 2.26 -3.56
CA ALA A 145 -17.15 1.47 -3.01
C ALA A 145 -18.33 1.32 -3.98
N GLY A 146 -19.24 0.37 -3.69
CA GLY A 146 -20.52 0.22 -4.39
C GLY A 146 -20.43 -0.33 -5.81
N ILE A 147 -19.34 -0.99 -6.18
CA ILE A 147 -19.17 -1.56 -7.51
C ILE A 147 -19.58 -3.04 -7.48
N HIS A 148 -20.74 -3.33 -8.00
CA HIS A 148 -21.25 -4.69 -8.11
C HIS A 148 -21.62 -5.00 -9.56
N SER A 149 -21.39 -6.24 -9.97
CA SER A 149 -21.79 -6.79 -11.27
C SER A 149 -22.17 -8.25 -11.08
N ASN A 150 -23.10 -8.72 -11.88
CA ASN A 150 -23.40 -10.15 -12.00
C ASN A 150 -22.29 -10.89 -12.79
N GLY A 151 -21.49 -10.14 -13.55
CA GLY A 151 -20.36 -10.62 -14.32
C GLY A 151 -19.04 -10.35 -13.60
N LYS A 152 -18.00 -10.05 -14.39
CA LYS A 152 -16.65 -9.83 -13.88
C LYS A 152 -16.49 -8.41 -13.30
N VAL A 153 -15.91 -8.30 -12.10
CA VAL A 153 -15.44 -7.03 -11.54
C VAL A 153 -13.91 -7.08 -11.46
N MET A 154 -13.26 -6.04 -11.92
CA MET A 154 -11.80 -5.93 -11.85
C MET A 154 -11.41 -4.58 -11.26
N LEU A 155 -10.57 -4.60 -10.23
CA LEU A 155 -9.90 -3.42 -9.70
C LEU A 155 -8.44 -3.44 -10.16
N VAL A 156 -8.02 -2.41 -10.85
CA VAL A 156 -6.62 -2.19 -11.25
C VAL A 156 -6.10 -0.97 -10.52
N VAL A 157 -5.04 -1.14 -9.75
CA VAL A 157 -4.40 -0.07 -8.97
C VAL A 157 -3.00 0.14 -9.51
N ASP A 158 -2.79 1.26 -10.16
CA ASP A 158 -1.44 1.67 -10.60
C ASP A 158 -0.77 2.50 -9.49
N GLU A 159 0.55 2.41 -9.41
CA GLU A 159 1.37 2.99 -8.35
C GLU A 159 0.83 2.66 -6.93
N ALA A 160 0.45 1.40 -6.73
CA ALA A 160 -0.27 0.91 -5.54
C ALA A 160 0.43 1.20 -4.21
N SER A 161 1.77 1.34 -4.21
CA SER A 161 2.55 1.74 -3.02
C SER A 161 2.14 3.11 -2.48
N GLY A 162 1.62 3.99 -3.33
CA GLY A 162 1.19 5.34 -2.97
C GLY A 162 -0.27 5.46 -2.51
N VAL A 163 -1.10 4.42 -2.71
CA VAL A 163 -2.53 4.46 -2.39
C VAL A 163 -2.75 4.30 -0.88
N PRO A 164 -3.55 5.18 -0.23
CA PRO A 164 -3.86 5.07 1.19
C PRO A 164 -4.61 3.78 1.56
N GLU A 165 -4.35 3.25 2.76
CA GLU A 165 -4.99 2.01 3.28
C GLU A 165 -6.51 2.14 3.33
N GLU A 166 -7.03 3.29 3.73
CA GLU A 166 -8.47 3.58 3.85
C GLU A 166 -9.22 3.38 2.52
N VAL A 167 -8.53 3.59 1.39
CA VAL A 167 -9.08 3.35 0.05
C VAL A 167 -9.28 1.86 -0.22
N PHE A 168 -8.32 1.03 0.20
CA PHE A 168 -8.43 -0.43 0.07
C PHE A 168 -9.50 -1.01 1.01
N GLU A 169 -9.60 -0.49 2.23
CA GLU A 169 -10.65 -0.87 3.19
C GLU A 169 -12.04 -0.57 2.64
N SER A 170 -12.23 0.62 2.07
CA SER A 170 -13.49 1.02 1.44
C SER A 170 -13.83 0.16 0.21
N ALA A 171 -12.83 -0.22 -0.58
CA ALA A 171 -13.01 -1.11 -1.73
C ALA A 171 -13.32 -2.56 -1.32
N ALA A 172 -12.90 -3.00 -0.11
CA ALA A 172 -12.98 -4.39 0.32
C ALA A 172 -14.40 -4.98 0.24
N GLY A 173 -15.43 -4.19 0.58
CA GLY A 173 -16.83 -4.60 0.45
C GLY A 173 -17.24 -4.91 -0.99
N SER A 174 -16.79 -4.11 -1.94
CA SER A 174 -17.04 -4.32 -3.38
C SER A 174 -16.18 -5.44 -3.96
N MET A 175 -15.08 -5.80 -3.28
CA MET A 175 -14.10 -6.80 -3.71
C MET A 175 -14.33 -8.18 -3.07
N SER A 176 -15.44 -8.40 -2.37
CA SER A 176 -15.75 -9.66 -1.66
C SER A 176 -16.41 -10.74 -2.54
N GLY A 177 -16.85 -10.41 -3.76
CA GLY A 177 -17.55 -11.34 -4.65
C GLY A 177 -16.65 -12.38 -5.31
N ASP A 178 -17.25 -13.50 -5.74
CA ASP A 178 -16.53 -14.62 -6.36
C ASP A 178 -15.91 -14.30 -7.73
N ASN A 179 -16.46 -13.32 -8.46
CA ASN A 179 -16.02 -12.90 -9.79
C ASN A 179 -15.18 -11.61 -9.77
N VAL A 180 -14.51 -11.34 -8.63
CA VAL A 180 -13.72 -10.13 -8.46
C VAL A 180 -12.24 -10.42 -8.60
N HIS A 181 -11.57 -9.58 -9.39
CA HIS A 181 -10.11 -9.61 -9.60
C HIS A 181 -9.50 -8.30 -9.10
N THR A 182 -8.43 -8.38 -8.33
CA THR A 182 -7.65 -7.24 -7.87
C THR A 182 -6.23 -7.34 -8.37
N ILE A 183 -5.76 -6.32 -9.08
CA ILE A 183 -4.42 -6.23 -9.65
C ILE A 183 -3.76 -4.98 -9.11
N LEU A 184 -2.70 -5.15 -8.32
CA LEU A 184 -1.88 -4.07 -7.80
C LEU A 184 -0.58 -4.01 -8.60
N LEU A 185 -0.26 -2.84 -9.13
CA LEU A 185 0.97 -2.58 -9.88
C LEU A 185 1.69 -1.40 -9.23
N GLY A 186 2.99 -1.45 -9.08
CA GLY A 186 3.70 -0.29 -8.54
C GLY A 186 5.19 -0.50 -8.37
N ASN A 187 5.86 0.62 -8.14
CA ASN A 187 7.22 0.62 -7.64
C ASN A 187 7.17 0.45 -6.11
N PRO A 188 8.08 -0.33 -5.51
CA PRO A 188 8.07 -0.63 -4.07
C PRO A 188 8.67 0.54 -3.26
N THR A 189 7.97 1.68 -3.24
CA THR A 189 8.46 2.94 -2.65
C THR A 189 8.16 3.07 -1.16
N ARG A 190 7.24 2.25 -0.59
CA ARG A 190 6.87 2.31 0.82
C ARG A 190 6.96 0.92 1.45
N ASN A 191 7.49 0.86 2.67
CA ASN A 191 7.63 -0.36 3.46
C ASN A 191 6.44 -0.59 4.41
N SER A 192 5.26 -0.11 4.03
CA SER A 192 4.02 -0.27 4.78
C SER A 192 2.81 -0.21 3.86
N GLY A 193 1.63 -0.61 4.38
CA GLY A 193 0.36 -0.64 3.66
C GLY A 193 0.14 -1.92 2.85
N LEU A 194 -1.07 -2.05 2.27
CA LEU A 194 -1.50 -3.29 1.61
C LEU A 194 -0.51 -3.77 0.54
N PHE A 195 0.01 -2.88 -0.31
CA PHE A 195 0.93 -3.28 -1.38
C PHE A 195 2.20 -3.94 -0.84
N PHE A 196 2.81 -3.38 0.20
CA PHE A 196 3.95 -3.99 0.90
C PHE A 196 3.56 -5.34 1.50
N ASP A 197 2.45 -5.40 2.19
CA ASP A 197 1.95 -6.60 2.86
C ASP A 197 1.69 -7.76 1.88
N THR A 198 1.22 -7.47 0.65
CA THR A 198 1.01 -8.52 -0.37
C THR A 198 2.30 -9.24 -0.77
N HIS A 199 3.45 -8.59 -0.64
CA HIS A 199 4.76 -9.18 -0.91
C HIS A 199 5.44 -9.76 0.34
N HIS A 200 4.84 -9.60 1.53
CA HIS A 200 5.38 -10.06 2.82
C HIS A 200 4.37 -10.94 3.56
N ARG A 201 3.68 -10.42 4.58
CA ARG A 201 2.78 -11.20 5.44
C ARG A 201 1.57 -11.80 4.72
N LEU A 202 1.11 -11.21 3.61
CA LEU A 202 -0.03 -11.68 2.81
C LEU A 202 0.38 -12.45 1.55
N SER A 203 1.67 -12.71 1.33
CA SER A 203 2.18 -13.34 0.09
C SER A 203 1.57 -14.73 -0.19
N GLY A 204 1.16 -15.47 0.84
CA GLY A 204 0.49 -16.74 0.67
C GLY A 204 -0.93 -16.66 0.09
N SER A 205 -1.57 -15.48 0.07
CA SER A 205 -2.92 -15.24 -0.47
C SER A 205 -2.94 -14.36 -1.73
N TRP A 206 -1.77 -13.97 -2.23
CA TRP A 206 -1.59 -13.18 -3.44
C TRP A 206 -0.62 -13.85 -4.39
N LYS A 207 -0.93 -13.83 -5.69
CA LYS A 207 0.05 -14.15 -6.74
C LYS A 207 0.96 -12.93 -6.90
N THR A 208 2.22 -13.07 -6.51
CA THR A 208 3.18 -11.96 -6.54
C THR A 208 4.16 -12.08 -7.69
N PHE A 209 4.50 -10.93 -8.29
CA PHE A 209 5.53 -10.79 -9.31
C PHE A 209 6.56 -9.77 -8.87
N HIS A 210 7.81 -10.05 -9.20
CA HIS A 210 8.93 -9.14 -8.98
C HIS A 210 9.68 -8.94 -10.30
N ILE A 211 9.73 -7.70 -10.78
CA ILE A 211 10.31 -7.37 -12.09
C ILE A 211 11.39 -6.31 -11.89
N SER A 212 12.62 -6.66 -12.19
CA SER A 212 13.74 -5.71 -12.22
C SER A 212 13.85 -5.03 -13.58
N ALA A 213 14.65 -3.97 -13.67
CA ALA A 213 14.99 -3.32 -14.94
C ALA A 213 15.74 -4.28 -15.89
N PHE A 214 16.44 -5.28 -15.34
CA PHE A 214 17.17 -6.28 -16.11
C PHE A 214 16.25 -7.32 -16.79
N ASP A 215 15.03 -7.47 -16.30
CA ASP A 215 14.04 -8.43 -16.80
C ASP A 215 13.22 -7.87 -17.97
N SER A 216 13.40 -6.57 -18.31
CA SER A 216 12.64 -5.94 -19.38
C SER A 216 13.55 -5.36 -20.48
N PRO A 217 13.35 -5.71 -21.74
CA PRO A 217 14.08 -5.15 -22.87
C PRO A 217 13.72 -3.69 -23.13
N ARG A 218 12.71 -3.15 -22.44
CA ARG A 218 12.26 -1.75 -22.57
C ARG A 218 13.14 -0.77 -21.82
N VAL A 219 13.90 -1.27 -20.81
CA VAL A 219 14.81 -0.43 -20.02
C VAL A 219 16.20 -0.49 -20.65
N SER A 220 16.75 0.66 -21.01
CA SER A 220 18.06 0.71 -21.61
C SER A 220 19.19 0.45 -20.59
N LYS A 221 20.30 -0.09 -21.06
CA LYS A 221 21.48 -0.31 -20.20
C LYS A 221 22.05 1.02 -19.70
N GLU A 222 22.01 2.03 -20.54
CA GLU A 222 22.47 3.40 -20.21
C GLU A 222 21.70 3.96 -19.02
N PHE A 223 20.38 3.73 -18.94
CA PHE A 223 19.57 4.15 -17.78
C PHE A 223 20.02 3.43 -16.50
N ILE A 224 20.26 2.13 -16.57
CA ILE A 224 20.70 1.32 -15.41
C ILE A 224 22.07 1.83 -14.92
N GLU A 225 23.01 2.07 -15.84
CA GLU A 225 24.35 2.58 -15.54
C GLU A 225 24.29 4.01 -14.96
N GLU A 226 23.44 4.87 -15.52
CA GLU A 226 23.22 6.22 -14.99
C GLU A 226 22.68 6.17 -13.54
N MET A 227 21.72 5.31 -13.28
CA MET A 227 21.16 5.12 -11.92
C MET A 227 22.22 4.60 -10.95
N ALA A 228 23.07 3.66 -11.37
CA ALA A 228 24.17 3.14 -10.57
C ALA A 228 25.21 4.23 -10.24
N MET A 229 25.59 5.03 -11.24
CA MET A 229 26.54 6.14 -11.05
C MET A 229 25.97 7.24 -10.15
N ARG A 230 24.68 7.55 -10.30
CA ARG A 230 24.05 8.67 -9.59
C ARG A 230 23.73 8.34 -8.13
N TYR A 231 23.28 7.14 -7.83
CA TYR A 231 22.77 6.77 -6.52
C TYR A 231 23.62 5.71 -5.80
N GLY A 232 24.40 4.93 -6.55
CA GLY A 232 25.06 3.73 -6.04
C GLY A 232 24.12 2.51 -6.03
N GLU A 233 24.66 1.32 -6.34
CA GLU A 233 23.87 0.09 -6.49
C GLU A 233 23.21 -0.42 -5.20
N ASP A 234 23.74 -0.01 -4.03
CA ASP A 234 23.21 -0.39 -2.72
C ASP A 234 22.20 0.62 -2.16
N SER A 235 22.02 1.75 -2.84
CA SER A 235 21.12 2.81 -2.38
C SER A 235 19.64 2.40 -2.43
N PRO A 236 18.79 2.94 -1.53
CA PRO A 236 17.34 2.78 -1.59
C PRO A 236 16.76 3.16 -2.97
N ALA A 237 17.24 4.25 -3.55
CA ALA A 237 16.79 4.73 -4.84
C ALA A 237 17.08 3.73 -5.97
N TYR A 238 18.26 3.11 -6.00
CA TYR A 238 18.60 2.10 -6.99
C TYR A 238 17.81 0.79 -6.77
N LYS A 239 17.66 0.34 -5.51
CA LYS A 239 16.85 -0.83 -5.17
C LYS A 239 15.42 -0.69 -5.69
N VAL A 240 14.77 0.45 -5.44
CA VAL A 240 13.39 0.71 -5.89
C VAL A 240 13.30 0.87 -7.40
N ARG A 241 14.16 1.72 -7.99
CA ARG A 241 14.01 2.17 -9.39
C ARG A 241 14.56 1.20 -10.41
N VAL A 242 15.58 0.43 -10.04
CA VAL A 242 16.28 -0.51 -10.94
C VAL A 242 16.02 -1.96 -10.56
N LYS A 243 16.16 -2.31 -9.27
CA LYS A 243 15.95 -3.70 -8.84
C LYS A 243 14.47 -4.03 -8.63
N GLY A 244 13.57 -3.05 -8.47
CA GLY A 244 12.17 -3.29 -8.14
C GLY A 244 11.98 -3.92 -6.76
N GLU A 245 12.87 -3.61 -5.84
CA GLU A 245 12.91 -4.13 -4.48
C GLU A 245 12.43 -3.08 -3.48
N PHE A 246 11.75 -3.51 -2.42
CA PHE A 246 11.50 -2.64 -1.29
C PHE A 246 12.84 -2.24 -0.67
N ALA A 247 13.05 -0.96 -0.47
CA ALA A 247 14.25 -0.48 0.19
C ALA A 247 14.22 -0.89 1.67
N GLU A 248 15.33 -1.35 2.21
CA GLU A 248 15.43 -1.66 3.64
C GLU A 248 15.29 -0.40 4.51
N GLU A 249 15.57 0.76 3.91
CA GLU A 249 15.42 2.08 4.51
C GLU A 249 14.39 2.88 3.70
N ALA A 250 13.40 3.49 4.37
CA ALA A 250 12.61 4.54 3.76
C ALA A 250 13.51 5.77 3.60
N ASP A 251 13.47 6.46 2.45
CA ASP A 251 14.27 7.67 2.18
C ASP A 251 14.03 8.79 3.22
N ASP A 252 12.92 8.73 3.97
CA ASP A 252 12.49 9.65 5.02
C ASP A 252 12.42 9.01 6.43
N GLY A 253 12.83 7.76 6.55
CA GLY A 253 12.80 7.02 7.82
C GLY A 253 13.99 7.33 8.71
N VAL A 254 13.74 7.73 9.97
CA VAL A 254 14.79 7.96 10.99
C VAL A 254 15.44 6.63 11.42
N ILE A 255 14.67 5.53 11.41
CA ILE A 255 15.13 4.19 11.79
C ILE A 255 14.77 3.22 10.65
N SER A 256 15.76 2.48 10.15
CA SER A 256 15.54 1.51 9.10
C SER A 256 14.64 0.35 9.57
N ILE A 257 13.79 -0.16 8.67
CA ILE A 257 12.93 -1.32 8.96
C ILE A 257 13.75 -2.56 9.34
N GLY A 258 14.96 -2.71 8.80
CA GLY A 258 15.89 -3.78 9.15
C GLY A 258 16.33 -3.72 10.61
N LEU A 259 16.62 -2.52 11.12
CA LEU A 259 16.94 -2.30 12.55
C LEU A 259 15.73 -2.60 13.44
N VAL A 260 14.52 -2.14 13.03
CA VAL A 260 13.28 -2.41 13.76
C VAL A 260 13.00 -3.93 13.82
N SER A 261 13.09 -4.62 12.69
CA SER A 261 12.88 -6.07 12.61
C SER A 261 13.93 -6.84 13.43
N SER A 262 15.20 -6.41 13.39
CA SER A 262 16.26 -7.00 14.19
C SER A 262 16.03 -6.78 15.68
N ALA A 263 15.50 -5.63 16.09
CA ALA A 263 15.19 -5.35 17.49
C ALA A 263 14.01 -6.19 18.00
N ILE A 264 12.95 -6.34 17.17
CA ILE A 264 11.74 -7.12 17.53
C ILE A 264 12.07 -8.61 17.63
N ASN A 265 12.91 -9.13 16.73
CA ASN A 265 13.21 -10.57 16.64
C ASN A 265 14.43 -10.99 17.49
N ARG A 266 15.00 -10.07 18.24
CA ARG A 266 16.13 -10.36 19.12
C ARG A 266 15.64 -10.82 20.48
N ASP A 267 16.03 -12.00 20.91
CA ASP A 267 15.82 -12.48 22.28
C ASP A 267 16.91 -11.86 23.18
N VAL A 268 16.52 -10.88 24.00
CA VAL A 268 17.40 -10.18 24.93
C VAL A 268 16.88 -10.40 26.34
N PRO A 269 17.63 -11.04 27.23
CA PRO A 269 17.20 -11.24 28.61
C PRO A 269 17.10 -9.88 29.33
N ILE A 270 16.08 -9.74 30.17
CA ILE A 270 15.90 -8.55 31.01
C ILE A 270 17.00 -8.54 32.06
N ASP A 271 17.80 -7.47 32.07
CA ASP A 271 18.82 -7.25 33.09
C ASP A 271 18.20 -6.76 34.40
N ASN A 272 18.21 -7.63 35.42
CA ASN A 272 17.62 -7.33 36.72
C ASN A 272 18.40 -6.30 37.54
N THR A 273 19.55 -5.85 37.08
CA THR A 273 20.33 -4.77 37.73
C THR A 273 19.93 -3.38 37.27
N GLN A 274 19.17 -3.27 36.15
CA GLN A 274 18.73 -2.00 35.60
C GLN A 274 17.40 -1.55 36.22
N ASP A 275 17.18 -0.24 36.24
CA ASP A 275 15.90 0.34 36.66
C ASP A 275 14.83 0.17 35.57
N THR A 276 13.58 0.07 36.03
CA THR A 276 12.43 0.03 35.14
C THR A 276 11.86 1.44 34.97
N TYR A 277 11.59 1.81 33.73
CA TYR A 277 10.94 3.06 33.36
C TYR A 277 9.69 2.77 32.51
N TRP A 278 8.65 3.54 32.74
CA TRP A 278 7.48 3.50 31.88
C TRP A 278 7.39 4.80 31.09
N ALA A 279 6.82 4.75 29.90
CA ALA A 279 6.51 5.91 29.10
C ALA A 279 5.02 5.89 28.72
N LEU A 280 4.35 7.02 28.87
CA LEU A 280 2.92 7.16 28.60
C LEU A 280 2.69 8.29 27.58
N ASP A 281 2.15 7.89 26.43
CA ASP A 281 1.59 8.81 25.44
C ASP A 281 0.08 8.94 25.70
N VAL A 282 -0.38 10.18 25.89
CA VAL A 282 -1.77 10.49 26.32
C VAL A 282 -2.57 10.99 25.11
N ALA A 283 -3.50 10.15 24.63
CA ALA A 283 -4.43 10.56 23.60
C ALA A 283 -5.54 11.48 24.12
N ARG A 284 -6.03 12.37 23.26
CA ARG A 284 -7.25 13.16 23.50
C ARG A 284 -8.49 12.28 23.35
N HIS A 285 -9.64 12.78 23.88
CA HIS A 285 -10.93 12.15 23.60
C HIS A 285 -11.16 12.05 22.08
N GLY A 286 -11.41 10.84 21.59
CA GLY A 286 -11.60 10.54 20.16
C GLY A 286 -11.29 9.07 19.85
N ASP A 287 -10.92 8.80 18.63
CA ASP A 287 -10.53 7.47 18.17
C ASP A 287 -9.05 7.13 18.46
N ASP A 288 -8.27 8.10 18.91
CA ASP A 288 -6.88 7.93 19.28
C ASP A 288 -6.74 7.09 20.58
N SER A 289 -5.60 6.43 20.69
CA SER A 289 -5.31 5.53 21.82
C SER A 289 -4.18 6.08 22.67
N SER A 290 -4.34 6.05 24.00
CA SER A 290 -3.21 6.23 24.90
C SER A 290 -2.37 4.96 24.96
N VAL A 291 -1.05 5.09 24.98
CA VAL A 291 -0.13 3.94 24.96
C VAL A 291 0.84 4.01 26.14
N LEU A 292 0.89 2.92 26.89
CA LEU A 292 1.88 2.71 27.97
C LEU A 292 2.94 1.74 27.49
N VAL A 293 4.19 2.15 27.53
CA VAL A 293 5.36 1.33 27.19
C VAL A 293 6.16 1.07 28.44
N LYS A 294 6.53 -0.18 28.71
CA LYS A 294 7.35 -0.59 29.86
C LYS A 294 8.74 -1.01 29.37
N ARG A 295 9.78 -0.37 29.88
CA ARG A 295 11.17 -0.58 29.49
C ARG A 295 12.04 -0.85 30.70
N ARG A 296 12.99 -1.79 30.54
CA ARG A 296 14.07 -2.02 31.51
C ARG A 296 15.40 -2.17 30.76
N GLY A 297 16.35 -1.30 31.06
CA GLY A 297 17.57 -1.20 30.27
C GLY A 297 17.26 -0.95 28.79
N ASN A 298 17.69 -1.83 27.90
CA ASN A 298 17.43 -1.75 26.45
C ASN A 298 16.27 -2.63 25.97
N VAL A 299 15.49 -3.21 26.91
CA VAL A 299 14.39 -4.12 26.58
C VAL A 299 13.05 -3.45 26.84
N ILE A 300 12.19 -3.37 25.81
CA ILE A 300 10.77 -3.11 25.98
C ILE A 300 10.12 -4.47 26.22
N PHE A 301 9.52 -4.66 27.40
CA PHE A 301 8.98 -5.96 27.79
C PHE A 301 7.45 -6.01 27.82
N ASP A 302 6.77 -4.86 27.77
CA ASP A 302 5.31 -4.78 27.72
C ASP A 302 4.86 -3.48 27.05
N ILE A 303 3.77 -3.54 26.27
CA ILE A 303 3.12 -2.39 25.65
C ILE A 303 1.61 -2.55 25.82
N LYS A 304 0.95 -1.55 26.42
CA LYS A 304 -0.50 -1.54 26.62
C LYS A 304 -1.17 -0.35 25.96
N THR A 305 -2.27 -0.60 25.30
CA THR A 305 -3.06 0.41 24.59
C THR A 305 -4.41 0.59 25.28
N PHE A 306 -4.80 1.84 25.52
CA PHE A 306 -6.05 2.23 26.15
C PHE A 306 -6.85 3.13 25.20
N LYS A 307 -8.12 2.79 24.96
CA LYS A 307 -9.02 3.54 24.06
C LYS A 307 -10.17 4.16 24.85
N LYS A 308 -10.56 5.38 24.44
CA LYS A 308 -11.77 6.05 24.93
C LYS A 308 -11.84 6.22 26.45
N LEU A 309 -10.71 6.44 27.11
CA LEU A 309 -10.64 6.74 28.54
C LEU A 309 -10.52 8.23 28.77
N ASN A 310 -11.18 8.75 29.81
CA ASN A 310 -10.91 10.07 30.34
C ASN A 310 -9.64 10.06 31.21
N LEU A 311 -9.15 11.24 31.63
CA LEU A 311 -7.89 11.37 32.38
C LEU A 311 -7.91 10.59 33.71
N MET A 312 -9.01 10.63 34.44
CA MET A 312 -9.12 9.93 35.71
C MET A 312 -9.18 8.41 35.52
N GLU A 313 -9.89 7.93 34.50
CA GLU A 313 -9.93 6.53 34.12
C GLU A 313 -8.56 6.02 33.68
N LEU A 314 -7.85 6.80 32.86
CA LEU A 314 -6.49 6.48 32.43
C LEU A 314 -5.55 6.39 33.63
N THR A 315 -5.56 7.42 34.53
CA THR A 315 -4.76 7.41 35.75
C THR A 315 -5.07 6.19 36.62
N GLY A 316 -6.36 5.87 36.78
CA GLY A 316 -6.80 4.68 37.51
C GLY A 316 -6.28 3.37 36.89
N ARG A 317 -6.25 3.27 35.55
CA ARG A 317 -5.66 2.12 34.83
C ARG A 317 -4.16 2.00 35.04
N ILE A 318 -3.43 3.12 34.96
CA ILE A 318 -1.98 3.14 35.19
C ILE A 318 -1.66 2.74 36.64
N ASN A 319 -2.44 3.23 37.60
CA ASN A 319 -2.28 2.83 39.00
C ASN A 319 -2.54 1.33 39.21
N ALA A 320 -3.64 0.81 38.69
CA ALA A 320 -3.95 -0.63 38.76
C ALA A 320 -2.87 -1.48 38.07
N GLU A 321 -2.31 -0.99 36.99
CA GLU A 321 -1.20 -1.63 36.30
C GLU A 321 0.07 -1.67 37.16
N ASN A 322 0.38 -0.56 37.82
CA ASN A 322 1.52 -0.48 38.76
C ASN A 322 1.33 -1.45 39.92
N ASP A 323 0.11 -1.51 40.51
CA ASP A 323 -0.19 -2.38 41.65
C ASP A 323 -0.11 -3.88 41.27
N SER A 324 -0.55 -4.24 40.07
CA SER A 324 -0.50 -5.60 39.55
C SER A 324 0.88 -6.04 39.05
N THR A 325 1.79 -5.08 38.82
CA THR A 325 3.15 -5.39 38.37
C THR A 325 4.00 -5.87 39.55
N GLU A 326 4.79 -6.91 39.33
CA GLU A 326 5.73 -7.45 40.31
C GLU A 326 6.66 -6.33 40.83
N PRO A 327 6.93 -6.27 42.17
CA PRO A 327 7.65 -5.16 42.79
C PRO A 327 8.98 -4.81 42.10
N HIS A 328 9.71 -5.80 41.62
CA HIS A 328 11.01 -5.59 40.98
C HIS A 328 10.91 -5.08 39.50
N LEU A 329 9.70 -5.10 38.92
CA LEU A 329 9.42 -4.58 37.59
C LEU A 329 8.61 -3.29 37.63
N ARG A 330 8.28 -2.76 38.83
CA ARG A 330 7.60 -1.47 38.96
C ARG A 330 8.50 -0.34 38.50
N PRO A 331 7.95 0.71 37.90
CA PRO A 331 8.75 1.82 37.42
C PRO A 331 9.31 2.66 38.58
N VAL A 332 10.55 3.10 38.44
CA VAL A 332 11.10 4.16 39.31
C VAL A 332 10.51 5.52 38.93
N GLU A 333 10.23 5.72 37.63
CA GLU A 333 9.55 6.90 37.08
C GLU A 333 8.67 6.54 35.89
N ILE A 334 7.62 7.33 35.66
CA ILE A 334 6.78 7.31 34.46
C ILE A 334 6.98 8.61 33.70
N TYR A 335 7.53 8.52 32.49
CA TYR A 335 7.64 9.67 31.59
C TYR A 335 6.35 9.85 30.80
N VAL A 336 5.77 11.05 30.83
CA VAL A 336 4.49 11.36 30.19
C VAL A 336 4.71 12.47 29.17
N ASP A 337 4.22 12.29 27.93
CA ASP A 337 4.17 13.42 26.99
C ASP A 337 3.26 14.50 27.59
N SER A 338 3.87 15.63 27.95
CA SER A 338 3.18 16.74 28.61
C SER A 338 2.47 17.69 27.65
N ILE A 339 2.58 17.48 26.33
CA ILE A 339 1.89 18.30 25.34
C ILE A 339 0.37 18.06 25.42
N GLY A 340 -0.39 19.12 25.67
CA GLY A 340 -1.85 19.04 25.73
C GLY A 340 -2.38 18.53 27.08
N MET A 341 -2.95 17.31 27.12
CA MET A 341 -3.63 16.77 28.32
C MET A 341 -2.70 16.04 29.30
N GLY A 342 -1.44 15.83 28.95
CA GLY A 342 -0.48 15.07 29.76
C GLY A 342 -0.26 15.63 31.17
N TRP A 343 -0.30 16.96 31.35
CA TRP A 343 -0.13 17.59 32.65
C TRP A 343 -1.18 17.13 33.68
N GLY A 344 -2.44 16.99 33.28
CA GLY A 344 -3.48 16.52 34.19
C GLY A 344 -3.27 15.07 34.64
N VAL A 345 -2.69 14.21 33.80
CA VAL A 345 -2.31 12.84 34.17
C VAL A 345 -1.10 12.85 35.11
N ILE A 346 -0.12 13.70 34.87
CA ILE A 346 1.08 13.84 35.72
C ILE A 346 0.68 14.26 37.15
N ASP A 347 -0.16 15.29 37.27
CA ASP A 347 -0.66 15.75 38.56
C ASP A 347 -1.43 14.65 39.31
N ALA A 348 -2.29 13.92 38.61
CA ALA A 348 -3.06 12.86 39.20
C ALA A 348 -2.19 11.66 39.62
N LEU A 349 -1.18 11.27 38.84
CA LEU A 349 -0.23 10.19 39.18
C LEU A 349 0.61 10.58 40.41
N ASN A 350 1.14 11.79 40.46
CA ASN A 350 1.95 12.25 41.57
C ASN A 350 1.14 12.48 42.85
N GLY A 351 -0.05 13.06 42.72
CA GLY A 351 -0.88 13.45 43.85
C GLY A 351 -1.70 12.28 44.43
N VAL A 352 -2.40 11.53 43.60
CA VAL A 352 -3.36 10.53 44.02
C VAL A 352 -2.71 9.13 44.10
N ALA A 353 -1.99 8.73 43.04
CA ALA A 353 -1.41 7.41 42.95
C ALA A 353 -0.03 7.30 43.62
N ARG A 354 0.60 8.40 43.97
CA ARG A 354 1.96 8.49 44.55
C ARG A 354 3.00 7.74 43.71
N ILE A 355 2.86 7.79 42.40
CA ILE A 355 3.80 7.25 41.43
C ILE A 355 4.59 8.43 40.87
N SER A 356 5.92 8.34 40.87
CA SER A 356 6.77 9.41 40.29
C SER A 356 6.50 9.53 38.80
N ALA A 357 5.83 10.63 38.39
CA ALA A 357 5.55 10.94 37.01
C ALA A 357 6.24 12.27 36.61
N VAL A 358 6.97 12.24 35.49
CA VAL A 358 7.73 13.36 34.95
C VAL A 358 7.21 13.71 33.55
N GLY A 359 6.90 14.99 33.35
CA GLY A 359 6.45 15.50 32.05
C GLY A 359 7.62 15.70 31.09
N ILE A 360 7.47 15.23 29.88
CA ILE A 360 8.42 15.47 28.79
C ILE A 360 7.74 16.33 27.74
N ASN A 361 8.23 17.55 27.57
CA ASN A 361 7.77 18.45 26.51
C ASN A 361 8.77 18.39 25.34
N VAL A 362 8.45 17.59 24.32
CA VAL A 362 9.32 17.40 23.15
C VAL A 362 9.48 18.66 22.28
N ALA A 363 8.69 19.72 22.53
CA ALA A 363 8.84 21.01 21.85
C ALA A 363 9.89 21.94 22.52
N GLU A 364 10.40 21.56 23.69
CA GLU A 364 11.44 22.32 24.37
C GLU A 364 12.74 22.40 23.58
N THR A 365 13.57 23.35 23.94
CA THR A 365 14.90 23.51 23.36
C THR A 365 15.76 22.28 23.66
N ALA A 366 16.43 21.76 22.65
CA ALA A 366 17.37 20.66 22.78
C ALA A 366 18.50 21.01 23.77
N SER A 367 18.97 20.03 24.53
CA SER A 367 20.15 20.19 25.40
C SER A 367 21.41 20.54 24.57
N MET A 368 21.48 20.06 23.32
CA MET A 368 22.50 20.38 22.34
C MET A 368 21.94 21.30 21.24
N SER A 369 21.55 22.52 21.62
CA SER A 369 20.86 23.50 20.74
C SER A 369 21.64 23.88 19.48
N GLY A 370 22.96 23.70 19.44
CA GLY A 370 23.77 23.87 18.22
C GLY A 370 23.69 22.72 17.22
N THR A 371 23.15 21.56 17.63
CA THR A 371 23.06 20.35 16.82
C THR A 371 21.64 19.99 16.48
N TYR A 372 20.70 20.17 17.41
CA TYR A 372 19.30 19.77 17.26
C TYR A 372 18.36 20.98 17.40
N MET A 373 17.32 21.03 16.58
CA MET A 373 16.36 22.14 16.56
C MET A 373 15.49 22.19 17.83
N ASN A 374 15.14 21.04 18.38
CA ASN A 374 14.31 20.88 19.58
C ASN A 374 14.60 19.52 20.26
N LEU A 375 14.01 19.31 21.45
CA LEU A 375 14.17 18.08 22.20
C LEU A 375 13.68 16.83 21.41
N ARG A 376 12.63 16.96 20.58
CA ARG A 376 12.17 15.86 19.72
C ARG A 376 13.28 15.39 18.79
N ALA A 377 13.92 16.31 18.09
CA ALA A 377 15.02 15.96 17.18
C ALA A 377 16.18 15.31 17.96
N GLU A 378 16.54 15.86 19.12
CA GLU A 378 17.59 15.28 19.97
C GLU A 378 17.26 13.85 20.40
N LEU A 379 16.02 13.55 20.83
CA LEU A 379 15.60 12.22 21.28
C LEU A 379 15.58 11.18 20.15
N TRP A 380 15.38 11.62 18.89
CA TRP A 380 15.39 10.70 17.75
C TRP A 380 16.79 10.40 17.22
N PHE A 381 17.73 11.34 17.33
CA PHE A 381 19.04 11.25 16.68
C PHE A 381 20.23 11.07 17.65
N LYS A 382 19.99 11.06 18.96
CA LYS A 382 20.98 10.81 20.00
C LYS A 382 20.90 9.39 20.54
#